data_02ddcb5f6b3d03827c09c0c0a9b377f6
#
_entry.id   02ddcb5f6b3d03827c09c0c0a9b377f6
#
_cell.length_a   1.000
_cell.length_b   1.000
_cell.length_c   1.000
_cell.angle_alpha   90.00
_cell.angle_beta   90.00
_cell.angle_gamma   90.00
#
_symmetry.space_group_name_H-M   'P 1'
#
loop_
_entity.id
_entity.type
_entity.pdbx_description
1 polymer ?
#
loop_
_entity_poly.entity_id
_entity_poly.type
_entity_poly.pdbx_seq_one_letter_code
_entity_poly.pdbx_strand_id
1 'polypeptide(L)' 'MRKNKYNYLWVIQGDYGYGWEDLSSYDKKEYSYRDVMHDIKEYRISDNYPKRIIERRELNED' A
#
# COMPACT_ATOMS: atom_id res chain seq x y z
N MET A 1 24.43 15.37 -2.99
CA MET A 1 23.48 14.42 -3.55
C MET A 1 22.06 14.94 -3.42
N ARG A 2 21.28 14.84 -4.49
CA ARG A 2 19.90 15.31 -4.47
C ARG A 2 18.98 14.25 -3.90
N LYS A 3 18.15 14.61 -2.93
CA LYS A 3 17.14 13.72 -2.41
C LYS A 3 15.94 13.69 -3.36
N ASN A 4 15.27 12.56 -3.40
CA ASN A 4 14.03 12.47 -4.14
C ASN A 4 12.98 13.34 -3.46
N LYS A 5 12.23 14.06 -4.28
CA LYS A 5 11.18 14.93 -3.77
C LYS A 5 10.02 14.14 -3.18
N TYR A 6 9.79 12.95 -3.69
CA TYR A 6 8.67 12.13 -3.27
C TYR A 6 9.12 10.75 -2.85
N ASN A 7 8.39 10.19 -1.90
CA ASN A 7 8.47 8.77 -1.56
C ASN A 7 7.31 8.07 -2.24
N TYR A 8 7.61 6.93 -2.84
CA TYR A 8 6.61 6.13 -3.55
C TYR A 8 6.27 4.90 -2.72
N LEU A 9 4.98 4.64 -2.61
CA LEU A 9 4.48 3.59 -1.75
C LEU A 9 3.47 2.73 -2.48
N TRP A 10 3.39 1.47 -2.09
CA TRP A 10 2.22 0.64 -2.38
C TRP A 10 1.34 0.64 -1.15
N VAL A 11 0.04 0.74 -1.35
CA VAL A 11 -0.91 0.78 -0.25
C VAL A 11 -1.97 -0.29 -0.48
N ILE A 12 -2.16 -1.16 0.51
CA ILE A 12 -3.26 -2.12 0.49
C ILE A 12 -4.46 -1.42 1.08
N GLN A 13 -5.58 -1.45 0.37
CA GLN A 13 -6.82 -0.86 0.83
C GLN A 13 -7.92 -1.90 0.88
N GLY A 14 -8.85 -1.72 1.80
CA GLY A 14 -10.04 -2.53 1.91
C GLY A 14 -11.29 -1.66 1.96
N ASP A 15 -12.38 -2.15 1.39
CA ASP A 15 -13.66 -1.46 1.42
C ASP A 15 -14.61 -2.26 2.30
N TYR A 16 -14.92 -1.71 3.46
CA TYR A 16 -15.79 -2.35 4.46
C TYR A 16 -17.20 -1.75 4.47
N GLY A 17 -17.57 -1.08 3.38
CA GLY A 17 -18.88 -0.47 3.25
C GLY A 17 -18.89 1.04 3.40
N TYR A 18 -17.76 1.64 3.71
CA TYR A 18 -17.63 3.08 3.93
C TYR A 18 -16.65 3.72 2.96
N GLY A 19 -16.30 3.03 1.89
CA GLY A 19 -15.30 3.47 0.96
C GLY A 19 -13.96 2.78 1.23
N TRP A 20 -12.96 3.10 0.43
CA TRP A 20 -11.66 2.46 0.53
C TRP A 20 -10.85 3.04 1.68
N GLU A 21 -10.36 2.17 2.56
CA GLU A 21 -9.54 2.55 3.69
C GLU A 21 -8.15 1.96 3.55
N ASP A 22 -7.14 2.71 3.99
CA ASP A 22 -5.77 2.22 3.99
C ASP A 22 -5.59 1.20 5.09
N LEU A 23 -5.09 0.04 4.75
CA LEU A 23 -4.81 -1.03 5.72
C LEU A 23 -3.33 -1.12 6.02
N SER A 24 -2.49 -1.04 5.00
CA SER A 24 -1.04 -1.12 5.15
C SER A 24 -0.37 -0.33 4.03
N SER A 25 0.78 0.25 4.32
CA SER A 25 1.57 0.92 3.30
C SER A 25 2.99 0.36 3.30
N TYR A 26 3.61 0.35 2.12
CA TYR A 26 4.91 -0.27 1.89
C TYR A 26 5.78 0.65 1.06
N ASP A 27 6.93 1.02 1.58
CA ASP A 27 7.89 1.85 0.85
C ASP A 27 8.50 1.00 -0.28
N LYS A 28 8.41 1.51 -1.50
CA LYS A 28 8.94 0.80 -2.67
C LYS A 28 10.46 0.59 -2.60
N LYS A 29 11.15 1.34 -1.77
CA LYS A 29 12.58 1.16 -1.58
C LYS A 29 12.90 -0.07 -0.73
N GLU A 30 11.97 -0.47 0.14
CA GLU A 30 12.19 -1.56 1.08
C GLU A 30 11.44 -2.83 0.73
N TYR A 31 10.36 -2.70 -0.03
CA TYR A 31 9.49 -3.83 -0.36
C TYR A 31 9.29 -3.92 -1.85
N SER A 32 9.26 -5.15 -2.37
CA SER A 32 8.91 -5.39 -3.76
C SER A 32 7.40 -5.56 -3.88
N TYR A 33 6.90 -5.48 -5.11
CA TYR A 33 5.48 -5.72 -5.37
C TYR A 33 5.09 -7.14 -4.94
N ARG A 34 6.01 -8.09 -5.07
CA ARG A 34 5.76 -9.48 -4.63
C ARG A 34 5.46 -9.54 -3.13
N ASP A 35 6.19 -8.76 -2.33
CA ASP A 35 5.96 -8.73 -0.90
C ASP A 35 4.56 -8.21 -0.57
N VAL A 36 4.13 -7.17 -1.28
CA VAL A 36 2.80 -6.60 -1.10
C VAL A 36 1.73 -7.59 -1.54
N MET A 37 1.96 -8.28 -2.65
CA MET A 37 1.03 -9.30 -3.14
C MET A 37 0.88 -10.43 -2.14
N HIS A 38 1.95 -10.81 -1.48
CA HIS A 38 1.90 -11.85 -0.45
C HIS A 38 1.01 -11.39 0.71
N ASP A 39 1.19 -10.17 1.14
CA ASP A 39 0.43 -9.64 2.27
C ASP A 39 -1.05 -9.44 1.96
N ILE A 40 -1.38 -8.99 0.73
CA ILE A 40 -2.78 -8.80 0.39
C ILE A 40 -3.54 -10.14 0.37
N LYS A 41 -2.85 -11.24 0.07
CA LYS A 41 -3.49 -12.56 0.14
C LYS A 41 -3.93 -12.87 1.56
N GLU A 42 -3.14 -12.47 2.55
CA GLU A 42 -3.50 -12.67 3.94
C GLU A 42 -4.75 -11.87 4.31
N TYR A 43 -4.83 -10.63 3.83
CA TYR A 43 -6.01 -9.82 4.06
C TYR A 43 -7.26 -10.44 3.41
N ARG A 44 -7.10 -11.01 2.22
CA ARG A 44 -8.23 -11.62 1.51
C ARG A 44 -8.75 -12.87 2.20
N ILE A 45 -7.87 -13.58 2.89
CA ILE A 45 -8.24 -14.75 3.67
C ILE A 45 -8.98 -14.34 4.94
N SER A 46 -8.63 -13.20 5.52
CA SER A 46 -9.18 -12.74 6.79
C SER A 46 -10.68 -12.42 6.70
N ASP A 47 -11.11 -11.86 5.57
CA ASP A 47 -12.51 -11.50 5.39
C ASP A 47 -12.86 -11.46 3.90
N ASN A 48 -14.15 -11.26 3.60
CA ASN A 48 -14.65 -11.27 2.22
C ASN A 48 -14.78 -9.88 1.62
N TYR A 49 -14.33 -8.85 2.30
CA TYR A 49 -14.44 -7.50 1.77
C TYR A 49 -13.43 -7.27 0.66
N PRO A 50 -13.77 -6.42 -0.33
CA PRO A 50 -12.85 -6.14 -1.43
C PRO A 50 -11.54 -5.56 -0.96
N LYS A 51 -10.46 -5.98 -1.59
CA LYS A 51 -9.12 -5.47 -1.31
C LYS A 51 -8.47 -5.05 -2.61
N ARG A 52 -7.56 -4.07 -2.54
CA ARG A 52 -6.81 -3.65 -3.70
C ARG A 52 -5.46 -3.11 -3.29
N ILE A 53 -4.55 -3.02 -4.27
CA ILE A 53 -3.25 -2.39 -4.09
C ILE A 53 -3.26 -1.15 -4.98
N ILE A 54 -2.92 -0.01 -4.41
CA ILE A 54 -2.75 1.22 -5.16
C ILE A 54 -1.34 1.73 -4.97
N GLU A 55 -0.92 2.62 -5.86
CA GLU A 55 0.33 3.34 -5.71
C GLU A 55 0.04 4.71 -5.15
N ARG A 56 0.87 5.15 -4.21
CA ARG A 56 0.74 6.47 -3.62
C ARG A 56 2.08 7.17 -3.61
N ARG A 57 2.03 8.47 -3.77
CA ARG A 57 3.20 9.32 -3.72
C ARG A 57 3.02 10.28 -2.56
N GLU A 58 4.04 10.36 -1.71
CA GLU A 58 4.04 11.28 -0.59
C GLU A 58 5.19 12.25 -0.71
N LEU A 59 4.95 13.50 -0.34
CA LEU A 59 5.98 14.51 -0.39
C LEU A 59 7.03 14.23 0.69
N ASN A 60 8.28 14.23 0.28
CA ASN A 60 9.40 14.06 1.19
C ASN A 60 9.76 15.43 1.74
N GLU A 61 9.57 15.63 3.02
CA GLU A 61 9.75 16.94 3.66
C GLU A 61 11.17 17.24 4.10
N ASP A 62 12.10 16.36 3.92
CA ASP A 62 13.48 16.61 4.31
C ASP A 62 14.20 17.61 3.40
#